data_3b6c3c8db060d531cae974cae5e7ce6e
#
_entry.id   3b6c3c8db060d531cae974cae5e7ce6e
#
_cell.length_a   1.000
_cell.length_b   1.000
_cell.length_c   1.000
_cell.angle_alpha   90.00
_cell.angle_beta   90.00
_cell.angle_gamma   90.00
#
_symmetry.space_group_name_H-M   'P 1'
#
loop_
_entity.id
_entity.type
_entity.pdbx_description
1 polymer ?
#
loop_
_entity_poly.entity_id
_entity_poly.type
_entity_poly.pdbx_seq_one_letter_code
_entity_poly.pdbx_strand_id
1 'polypeptide(L)'
;MSEFSASYMGFTADHKLDCLGLFCPMPVLKTRDVMKQLTIGQVLEMTSDDPASEADMTSWVARTGHELLEIDRDGAVYRFLVRKTR
;
A
#
# COMPACT_ATOMS: atom_id res chain seq x y z
N MET A 1 12.06 -4.70 13.87
CA MET A 1 11.30 -3.55 14.34
C MET A 1 11.01 -2.61 13.18
N SER A 2 9.79 -2.13 13.10
CA SER A 2 9.39 -1.26 11.99
C SER A 2 9.87 0.17 12.20
N GLU A 3 10.48 0.74 11.17
CA GLU A 3 10.88 2.14 11.17
C GLU A 3 9.72 3.06 10.83
N PHE A 4 8.60 2.47 10.44
CA PHE A 4 7.46 3.25 9.95
C PHE A 4 6.48 3.66 11.03
N SER A 5 6.59 3.10 12.22
CA SER A 5 5.54 3.22 13.22
C SER A 5 5.16 4.65 13.56
N ALA A 6 6.10 5.58 13.47
CA ALA A 6 5.85 6.96 13.87
C ALA A 6 5.17 7.79 12.80
N SER A 7 5.04 7.29 11.58
CA SER A 7 4.59 8.10 10.46
C SER A 7 3.13 7.91 10.11
N TYR A 8 2.36 7.21 10.94
CA TYR A 8 0.96 6.97 10.62
C TYR A 8 0.07 8.21 10.64
N MET A 9 0.46 9.23 11.39
CA MET A 9 -0.25 10.50 11.35
C MET A 9 -1.75 10.38 11.60
N GLY A 10 -2.12 9.49 12.49
CA GLY A 10 -3.53 9.28 12.83
C GLY A 10 -4.25 8.21 12.04
N PHE A 11 -3.61 7.67 11.00
CA PHE A 11 -4.21 6.57 10.26
C PHE A 11 -3.87 5.25 10.93
N THR A 12 -4.85 4.34 10.93
CA THR A 12 -4.66 2.99 11.45
C THR A 12 -4.95 2.01 10.33
N ALA A 13 -3.98 1.14 10.06
CA ALA A 13 -4.16 0.12 9.03
C ALA A 13 -5.05 -0.99 9.56
N ASP A 14 -6.10 -1.31 8.82
CA ASP A 14 -7.00 -2.41 9.15
C ASP A 14 -6.45 -3.73 8.66
N HIS A 15 -5.57 -3.69 7.68
CA HIS A 15 -4.99 -4.89 7.08
C HIS A 15 -3.58 -4.58 6.61
N LYS A 16 -2.70 -5.55 6.70
CA LYS A 16 -1.31 -5.39 6.26
C LYS A 16 -0.99 -6.44 5.20
N LEU A 17 -0.28 -6.01 4.16
CA LEU A 17 0.14 -6.87 3.06
C LEU A 17 1.63 -6.70 2.85
N ASP A 18 2.35 -7.79 2.98
CA ASP A 18 3.80 -7.81 2.80
C ASP A 18 4.12 -8.29 1.38
N CYS A 19 4.66 -7.38 0.57
CA CYS A 19 5.08 -7.70 -0.79
C CYS A 19 6.60 -7.63 -0.96
N LEU A 20 7.33 -7.76 0.13
CA LEU A 20 8.79 -7.78 0.05
C LEU A 20 9.24 -8.98 -0.78
N GLY A 21 10.24 -8.76 -1.62
CA GLY A 21 10.76 -9.80 -2.49
C GLY A 21 9.95 -10.05 -3.75
N LEU A 22 8.84 -9.34 -3.93
CA LEU A 22 8.01 -9.48 -5.13
C LEU A 22 8.33 -8.34 -6.10
N PHE A 23 8.20 -8.65 -7.39
CA PHE A 23 8.49 -7.69 -8.45
C PHE A 23 7.24 -7.34 -9.23
N CYS A 24 7.26 -6.17 -9.87
CA CYS A 24 6.20 -5.74 -10.77
C CYS A 24 5.85 -6.87 -11.75
N PRO A 25 4.56 -7.16 -11.93
CA PRO A 25 3.38 -6.46 -11.44
C PRO A 25 2.80 -7.06 -10.15
N MET A 26 3.51 -7.94 -9.45
CA MET A 26 2.94 -8.70 -8.35
C MET A 26 2.48 -7.85 -7.17
N PRO A 27 3.22 -6.81 -6.72
CA PRO A 27 2.72 -6.01 -5.61
C PRO A 27 1.35 -5.39 -5.88
N VAL A 28 1.13 -4.88 -7.08
CA VAL A 28 -0.16 -4.29 -7.45
C VAL A 28 -1.24 -5.35 -7.53
N LEU A 29 -0.93 -6.52 -8.10
CA LEU A 29 -1.92 -7.59 -8.23
C LEU A 29 -2.36 -8.10 -6.86
N LYS A 30 -1.42 -8.26 -5.93
CA LYS A 30 -1.77 -8.70 -4.59
C LYS A 30 -2.56 -7.64 -3.85
N THR A 31 -2.20 -6.37 -4.03
CA THR A 31 -2.96 -5.26 -3.45
C THR A 31 -4.40 -5.28 -3.95
N ARG A 32 -4.58 -5.47 -5.26
CA ARG A 32 -5.92 -5.55 -5.84
C ARG A 32 -6.74 -6.66 -5.18
N ASP A 33 -6.14 -7.82 -5.01
CA ASP A 33 -6.86 -8.96 -4.46
C ASP A 33 -7.26 -8.73 -3.00
N VAL A 34 -6.37 -8.15 -2.21
CA VAL A 34 -6.68 -7.85 -0.81
C VAL A 34 -7.75 -6.77 -0.72
N MET A 35 -7.66 -5.74 -1.55
CA MET A 35 -8.63 -4.65 -1.51
C MET A 35 -10.05 -5.14 -1.79
N LYS A 36 -10.19 -6.18 -2.59
CA LYS A 36 -11.53 -6.76 -2.84
C LYS A 36 -12.17 -7.33 -1.59
N GLN A 37 -11.36 -7.72 -0.62
CA GLN A 37 -11.85 -8.34 0.61
C GLN A 37 -12.11 -7.32 1.70
N LEU A 38 -11.66 -6.08 1.52
CA LEU A 38 -11.88 -5.03 2.50
C LEU A 38 -13.22 -4.36 2.29
N THR A 39 -13.71 -3.73 3.37
CA THR A 39 -14.90 -2.89 3.25
C THR A 39 -14.50 -1.45 2.96
N ILE A 40 -15.43 -0.71 2.37
CA ILE A 40 -15.20 0.70 2.06
C ILE A 40 -14.85 1.45 3.35
N GLY A 41 -13.81 2.26 3.30
CA GLY A 41 -13.32 3.02 4.44
C GLY A 41 -12.16 2.36 5.15
N GLN A 42 -11.91 1.08 4.92
CA GLN A 42 -10.78 0.40 5.54
C GLN A 42 -9.47 0.77 4.85
N VAL A 43 -8.39 0.69 5.61
CA VAL A 43 -7.06 1.10 5.17
C VAL A 43 -6.15 -0.13 5.08
N LEU A 44 -5.47 -0.25 3.95
CA LEU A 44 -4.47 -1.29 3.73
C LEU A 44 -3.07 -0.67 3.84
N GLU A 45 -2.21 -1.33 4.62
CA GLU A 45 -0.78 -1.02 4.61
C GLU A 45 -0.08 -2.07 3.76
N MET A 46 0.58 -1.63 2.69
CA MET A 46 1.30 -2.54 1.80
C MET A 46 2.77 -2.14 1.78
N THR A 47 3.66 -3.11 1.96
CA THR A 47 5.10 -2.87 1.90
C THR A 47 5.68 -3.58 0.69
N SER A 48 6.65 -2.93 0.04
CA SER A 48 7.32 -3.48 -1.14
C SER A 48 8.73 -2.95 -1.21
N ASP A 49 9.65 -3.75 -1.73
CA ASP A 49 11.02 -3.30 -1.97
C ASP A 49 11.36 -3.23 -3.46
N ASP A 50 10.34 -3.29 -4.32
CA ASP A 50 10.54 -3.10 -5.76
C ASP A 50 10.56 -1.60 -6.08
N PRO A 51 11.63 -1.09 -6.69
CA PRO A 51 11.70 0.34 -7.03
C PRO A 51 10.56 0.82 -7.92
N ALA A 52 9.92 -0.05 -8.67
CA ALA A 52 8.81 0.32 -9.53
C ALA A 52 7.50 0.47 -8.77
N SER A 53 7.46 0.07 -7.50
CA SER A 53 6.20 0.05 -6.74
C SER A 53 5.56 1.41 -6.60
N GLU A 54 6.37 2.44 -6.41
CA GLU A 54 5.81 3.77 -6.17
C GLU A 54 5.00 4.24 -7.37
N ALA A 55 5.59 4.16 -8.56
CA ALA A 55 4.90 4.57 -9.78
C ALA A 55 3.70 3.67 -10.06
N ASP A 56 3.87 2.37 -9.86
CA ASP A 56 2.82 1.41 -10.13
C ASP A 56 1.63 1.60 -9.19
N MET A 57 1.88 1.80 -7.91
CA MET A 57 0.82 1.99 -6.93
C MET A 57 0.11 3.33 -7.13
N THR A 58 0.86 4.38 -7.41
CA THR A 58 0.29 5.69 -7.67
C THR A 58 -0.66 5.62 -8.88
N SER A 59 -0.21 4.98 -9.93
CA SER A 59 -1.01 4.82 -11.14
C SER A 59 -2.25 3.97 -10.89
N TRP A 60 -2.11 2.87 -10.16
CA TRP A 60 -3.20 1.97 -9.88
C TRP A 60 -4.27 2.64 -9.01
N VAL A 61 -3.85 3.39 -7.99
CA VAL A 61 -4.77 4.10 -7.12
C VAL A 61 -5.55 5.14 -7.92
N ALA A 62 -4.86 5.86 -8.81
CA ALA A 62 -5.51 6.86 -9.64
C ALA A 62 -6.57 6.24 -10.57
N ARG A 63 -6.27 5.06 -11.14
CA ARG A 63 -7.19 4.40 -12.05
C ARG A 63 -8.40 3.82 -11.34
N THR A 64 -8.21 3.31 -10.14
CA THR A 64 -9.29 2.64 -9.41
C THR A 64 -10.13 3.59 -8.59
N GLY A 65 -9.62 4.77 -8.28
CA GLY A 65 -10.33 5.74 -7.48
C GLY A 65 -10.19 5.55 -5.98
N HIS A 66 -9.39 4.58 -5.54
CA HIS A 66 -9.07 4.47 -4.12
C HIS A 66 -8.21 5.65 -3.69
N GLU A 67 -7.99 5.80 -2.40
CA GLU A 67 -7.29 6.96 -1.87
C GLU A 67 -5.93 6.53 -1.33
N LEU A 68 -4.87 7.14 -1.86
CA LEU A 68 -3.52 6.90 -1.37
C LEU A 68 -3.25 7.91 -0.27
N LEU A 69 -3.25 7.42 0.98
CA LEU A 69 -3.13 8.28 2.15
C LEU A 69 -1.69 8.69 2.41
N GLU A 70 -0.76 7.77 2.20
CA GLU A 70 0.63 8.03 2.53
C GLU A 70 1.53 7.09 1.76
N ILE A 71 2.67 7.61 1.32
CA ILE A 71 3.80 6.81 0.84
C ILE A 71 4.96 7.13 1.74
N ASP A 72 5.56 6.10 2.33
CA ASP A 72 6.71 6.27 3.19
C ASP A 72 7.83 5.36 2.70
N ARG A 73 9.05 5.71 3.01
CA ARG A 73 10.20 4.96 2.53
C ARG A 73 11.24 4.84 3.62
N ASP A 74 11.75 3.62 3.80
CA ASP A 74 12.83 3.35 4.72
C ASP A 74 13.86 2.51 3.96
N GLY A 75 14.96 3.15 3.53
CA GLY A 75 15.94 2.48 2.69
C GLY A 75 15.33 2.04 1.38
N ALA A 76 15.37 0.74 1.11
CA ALA A 76 14.81 0.16 -0.11
C ALA A 76 13.35 -0.24 0.04
N VAL A 77 12.77 -0.08 1.23
CA VAL A 77 11.41 -0.54 1.49
C VAL A 77 10.45 0.64 1.41
N TYR A 78 9.40 0.46 0.63
CA TYR A 78 8.30 1.42 0.52
C TYR A 78 7.11 0.90 1.32
N ARG A 79 6.38 1.82 1.95
CA ARG A 79 5.14 1.52 2.62
C ARG A 79 4.06 2.44 2.09
N PHE A 80 2.94 1.82 1.70
CA PHE A 80 1.80 2.54 1.14
C PHE A 80 0.60 2.35 2.03
N LEU A 81 -0.10 3.43 2.32
CA LEU A 81 -1.39 3.37 3.02
C LEU A 81 -2.47 3.75 2.03
N VAL A 82 -3.38 2.82 1.78
CA VAL A 82 -4.43 2.99 0.77
C VAL A 82 -5.79 2.75 1.43
N ARG A 83 -6.70 3.71 1.26
CA ARG A 83 -8.05 3.56 1.77
C ARG A 83 -9.00 3.13 0.65
N LYS A 84 -9.82 2.13 0.96
CA LYS A 84 -10.79 1.65 -0.01
C LYS A 84 -11.96 2.62 -0.08
N THR A 85 -12.28 3.08 -1.30
CA THR A 85 -13.35 4.05 -1.52
C THR A 85 -14.51 3.49 -2.31
N ARG A 86 -14.33 2.32 -2.91
CA ARG A 86 -15.40 1.75 -3.72
C ARG A 86 -15.31 0.24 -3.80
#